data_d15777e6e3565603b99dcbf0b315f408
#
_entry.id   d15777e6e3565603b99dcbf0b315f408
#
_cell.length_a   1.000
_cell.length_b   1.000
_cell.length_c   1.000
_cell.angle_alpha   90.00
_cell.angle_beta   90.00
_cell.angle_gamma   90.00
#
_symmetry.space_group_name_H-M   'P 1'
#
loop_
_entity.id
_entity.type
_entity.pdbx_description
1 polymer ?
#
loop_
_entity_poly.entity_id
_entity_poly.type
_entity_poly.pdbx_seq_one_letter_code
_entity_poly.pdbx_strand_id
1 'polypeptide(L)'
;MQKNPLYNTSSISFFQYLFAIAVILVHSGRLTSYEPLHFGLKSMLGRLAVPFFIVCASFFLKHSLGNSKKMKAYLVKIVKNYLFWSFVYLPYAWLFFSSLHLPVYLFPAGVLIALIYLGMCYQLWYIPAFLLGLFLVNQLVKRLGMVWTGLITFLLYCWGLIETYSAYLDTTSLL
;
A
#
# COMPACT_ATOMS: atom_id res chain seq x y z
N MET A 1 -22.23 9.85 11.14
CA MET A 1 -21.20 9.01 11.77
C MET A 1 -21.58 8.84 13.24
N GLN A 2 -22.10 7.68 13.64
CA GLN A 2 -22.40 7.40 15.04
C GLN A 2 -21.07 7.24 15.80
N LYS A 3 -20.75 8.14 16.71
CA LYS A 3 -19.61 8.02 17.63
C LYS A 3 -19.82 6.79 18.50
N ASN A 4 -19.09 5.72 18.24
CA ASN A 4 -19.04 4.57 19.13
C ASN A 4 -18.26 5.01 20.40
N PRO A 5 -18.87 5.07 21.59
CA PRO A 5 -18.25 5.64 22.78
C PRO A 5 -17.04 4.87 23.33
N LEU A 6 -16.73 3.70 22.73
CA LEU A 6 -15.69 2.81 23.23
C LEU A 6 -14.29 3.08 22.69
N TYR A 7 -14.11 3.94 21.68
CA TYR A 7 -12.77 4.21 21.11
C TYR A 7 -12.59 5.69 20.87
N ASN A 8 -11.60 6.28 21.53
CA ASN A 8 -11.14 7.62 21.21
C ASN A 8 -10.35 7.58 19.88
N THR A 9 -11.03 7.89 18.79
CA THR A 9 -10.42 7.88 17.44
C THR A 9 -9.53 9.09 17.18
N SER A 10 -9.49 10.08 18.08
CA SER A 10 -8.70 11.31 17.91
C SER A 10 -7.21 11.01 17.78
N SER A 11 -6.68 10.10 18.59
CA SER A 11 -5.27 9.70 18.52
C SER A 11 -4.95 9.01 17.19
N ILE A 12 -5.83 8.13 16.72
CA ILE A 12 -5.65 7.45 15.42
C ILE A 12 -5.64 8.49 14.30
N SER A 13 -6.57 9.45 14.32
CA SER A 13 -6.63 10.52 13.31
C SER A 13 -5.39 11.41 13.34
N PHE A 14 -4.86 11.72 14.51
CA PHE A 14 -3.61 12.46 14.65
C PHE A 14 -2.43 11.72 14.01
N PHE A 15 -2.27 10.44 14.31
CA PHE A 15 -1.20 9.63 13.70
C PHE A 15 -1.40 9.43 12.20
N GLN A 16 -2.64 9.29 11.72
CA GLN A 16 -2.93 9.24 10.28
C GLN A 16 -2.45 10.52 9.58
N TYR A 17 -2.68 11.69 10.18
CA TYR A 17 -2.20 12.95 9.65
C TYR A 17 -0.67 13.04 9.65
N LEU A 18 -0.03 12.66 10.76
CA LEU A 18 1.42 12.62 10.88
C LEU A 18 2.07 11.72 9.83
N PHE A 19 1.55 10.49 9.68
CA PHE A 19 2.07 9.55 8.68
C PHE A 19 1.73 9.96 7.24
N ALA A 20 0.64 10.69 6.99
CA ALA A 20 0.38 11.28 5.68
C ALA A 20 1.47 12.31 5.31
N ILE A 21 1.88 13.16 6.25
CA ILE A 21 3.01 14.08 6.05
C ILE A 21 4.30 13.27 5.80
N ALA A 22 4.56 12.21 6.57
CA ALA A 22 5.72 11.36 6.37
C ALA A 22 5.78 10.76 4.96
N VAL A 23 4.65 10.31 4.41
CA VAL A 23 4.57 9.83 3.01
C VAL A 23 4.94 10.93 2.02
N ILE A 24 4.46 12.15 2.22
CA ILE A 24 4.81 13.30 1.36
C ILE A 24 6.32 13.56 1.43
N LEU A 25 6.91 13.56 2.63
CA LEU A 25 8.35 13.78 2.82
C LEU A 25 9.20 12.70 2.15
N VAL A 26 8.77 11.44 2.17
CA VAL A 26 9.47 10.33 1.49
C VAL A 26 9.54 10.56 -0.02
N HIS A 27 8.46 11.07 -0.61
CA HIS A 27 8.35 11.30 -2.05
C HIS A 27 8.86 12.69 -2.48
N SER A 28 9.16 13.59 -1.54
CA SER A 28 9.83 14.85 -1.82
C SER A 28 11.30 14.63 -2.16
N GLY A 29 11.94 15.59 -2.82
CA GLY A 29 13.36 15.55 -3.14
C GLY A 29 14.28 15.44 -1.90
N ARG A 30 15.52 15.85 -2.00
CA ARG A 30 16.45 15.86 -0.89
C ARG A 30 16.00 16.85 0.18
N LEU A 31 15.76 16.36 1.41
CA LEU A 31 15.22 17.17 2.52
C LEU A 31 16.32 17.98 3.24
N THR A 32 17.52 17.41 3.32
CA THR A 32 18.66 18.02 4.02
C THR A 32 19.97 17.53 3.42
N SER A 33 21.03 18.33 3.58
CA SER A 33 22.40 17.96 3.17
C SER A 33 23.06 16.99 4.15
N TYR A 34 22.53 16.85 5.37
CA TYR A 34 23.05 15.93 6.38
C TYR A 34 22.50 14.52 6.16
N GLU A 35 23.30 13.63 5.62
CA GLU A 35 22.91 12.27 5.19
C GLU A 35 22.23 11.42 6.28
N PRO A 36 22.70 11.34 7.54
CA PRO A 36 22.04 10.53 8.57
C PRO A 36 20.62 11.00 8.86
N LEU A 37 20.39 12.31 8.89
CA LEU A 37 19.05 12.88 9.13
C LEU A 37 18.14 12.65 7.92
N HIS A 38 18.66 12.80 6.70
CA HIS A 38 17.94 12.51 5.47
C HIS A 38 17.50 11.04 5.43
N PHE A 39 18.41 10.11 5.73
CA PHE A 39 18.12 8.69 5.80
C PHE A 39 17.10 8.36 6.89
N GLY A 40 17.25 8.90 8.10
CA GLY A 40 16.31 8.69 9.20
C GLY A 40 14.90 9.14 8.87
N LEU A 41 14.75 10.34 8.34
CA LEU A 41 13.44 10.89 7.98
C LEU A 41 12.79 10.11 6.82
N LYS A 42 13.53 9.81 5.77
CA LYS A 42 12.98 9.09 4.61
C LYS A 42 12.79 7.60 4.84
N SER A 43 13.81 6.92 5.34
CA SER A 43 13.80 5.46 5.46
C SER A 43 13.04 4.97 6.67
N MET A 44 13.19 5.58 7.84
CA MET A 44 12.50 5.11 9.03
C MET A 44 11.03 5.54 9.05
N LEU A 45 10.76 6.85 8.97
CA LEU A 45 9.38 7.36 9.04
C LEU A 45 8.54 6.91 7.83
N GLY A 46 9.11 6.97 6.62
CA GLY A 46 8.38 6.61 5.41
C GLY A 46 8.03 5.14 5.33
N ARG A 47 8.95 4.26 5.74
CA ARG A 47 8.68 2.81 5.75
C ARG A 47 7.64 2.39 6.79
N LEU A 48 7.45 3.17 7.86
CA LEU A 48 6.41 2.91 8.86
C LEU A 48 5.02 3.37 8.42
N ALA A 49 4.93 4.35 7.53
CA ALA A 49 3.67 4.95 7.15
C ALA A 49 2.71 3.98 6.44
N VAL A 50 3.20 3.22 5.46
CA VAL A 50 2.36 2.26 4.70
C VAL A 50 1.83 1.13 5.60
N PRO A 51 2.66 0.43 6.39
CA PRO A 51 2.17 -0.55 7.38
C PRO A 51 1.16 0.05 8.36
N PHE A 52 1.39 1.26 8.87
CA PHE A 52 0.46 1.94 9.76
C PHE A 52 -0.93 2.12 9.10
N PHE A 53 -0.98 2.61 7.86
CA PHE A 53 -2.25 2.77 7.15
C PHE A 53 -2.95 1.44 6.88
N ILE A 54 -2.20 0.37 6.54
CA ILE A 54 -2.77 -0.96 6.36
C ILE A 54 -3.37 -1.49 7.67
N VAL A 55 -2.66 -1.34 8.80
CA VAL A 55 -3.15 -1.74 10.12
C VAL A 55 -4.40 -0.95 10.51
N CYS A 56 -4.39 0.37 10.34
CA CYS A 56 -5.57 1.21 10.59
C CYS A 56 -6.77 0.80 9.72
N ALA A 57 -6.55 0.61 8.42
CA ALA A 57 -7.61 0.18 7.51
C ALA A 57 -8.18 -1.18 7.92
N SER A 58 -7.32 -2.15 8.28
CA SER A 58 -7.72 -3.47 8.75
C SER A 58 -8.49 -3.42 10.08
N PHE A 59 -8.06 -2.56 11.01
CA PHE A 59 -8.75 -2.34 12.28
C PHE A 59 -10.19 -1.84 12.08
N PHE A 60 -10.37 -0.81 11.24
CA PHE A 60 -11.71 -0.31 10.94
C PHE A 60 -12.55 -1.30 10.13
N LEU A 61 -11.91 -2.13 9.31
CA LEU A 61 -12.56 -3.15 8.53
C LEU A 61 -13.08 -4.32 9.39
N LYS A 62 -12.46 -4.59 10.54
CA LYS A 62 -12.86 -5.69 11.45
C LYS A 62 -14.36 -5.72 11.73
N HIS A 63 -14.99 -4.57 11.91
CA HIS A 63 -16.44 -4.46 12.14
C HIS A 63 -17.29 -4.71 10.88
N SER A 64 -16.67 -4.79 9.71
CA SER A 64 -17.32 -5.12 8.43
C SER A 64 -17.09 -6.57 8.02
N LEU A 65 -16.19 -7.28 8.72
CA LEU A 65 -15.95 -8.71 8.51
C LEU A 65 -17.24 -9.49 8.82
N GLY A 66 -17.62 -10.39 7.93
CA GLY A 66 -18.87 -11.16 8.02
C GLY A 66 -20.11 -10.46 7.43
N ASN A 67 -20.08 -9.15 7.19
CA ASN A 67 -21.16 -8.44 6.50
C ASN A 67 -20.76 -8.11 5.06
N SER A 68 -21.19 -8.96 4.12
CA SER A 68 -20.83 -8.80 2.70
C SER A 68 -21.26 -7.46 2.10
N LYS A 69 -22.38 -6.88 2.54
CA LYS A 69 -22.85 -5.57 2.03
C LYS A 69 -21.93 -4.42 2.49
N LYS A 70 -21.54 -4.40 3.77
CA LYS A 70 -20.64 -3.38 4.31
C LYS A 70 -19.24 -3.50 3.70
N MET A 71 -18.74 -4.74 3.57
CA MET A 71 -17.46 -5.03 2.93
C MET A 71 -17.45 -4.55 1.48
N LYS A 72 -18.47 -4.90 0.68
CA LYS A 72 -18.59 -4.47 -0.71
C LYS A 72 -18.63 -2.94 -0.81
N ALA A 73 -19.40 -2.26 0.03
CA ALA A 73 -19.47 -0.80 0.04
C ALA A 73 -18.12 -0.15 0.34
N TYR A 74 -17.35 -0.71 1.28
CA TYR A 74 -16.02 -0.24 1.61
C TYR A 74 -15.03 -0.42 0.45
N LEU A 75 -15.01 -1.63 -0.14
CA LEU A 75 -14.16 -1.93 -1.30
C LEU A 75 -14.48 -1.04 -2.50
N VAL A 76 -15.76 -0.87 -2.81
CA VAL A 76 -16.20 0.01 -3.91
C VAL A 76 -15.73 1.45 -3.69
N LYS A 77 -15.76 1.95 -2.44
CA LYS A 77 -15.26 3.29 -2.12
C LYS A 77 -13.75 3.41 -2.39
N ILE A 78 -12.96 2.41 -1.98
CA ILE A 78 -11.50 2.40 -2.24
C ILE A 78 -11.22 2.34 -3.73
N VAL A 79 -11.88 1.42 -4.46
CA VAL A 79 -11.72 1.26 -5.90
C VAL A 79 -12.09 2.54 -6.66
N LYS A 80 -13.21 3.18 -6.31
CA LYS A 80 -13.60 4.47 -6.93
C LYS A 80 -12.54 5.55 -6.72
N ASN A 81 -12.03 5.67 -5.49
CA ASN A 81 -10.98 6.64 -5.17
C ASN A 81 -9.67 6.32 -5.92
N TYR A 82 -9.32 5.04 -6.00
CA TYR A 82 -8.17 4.57 -6.75
C TYR A 82 -8.28 4.88 -8.24
N LEU A 83 -9.43 4.58 -8.86
CA LEU A 83 -9.68 4.88 -10.28
C LEU A 83 -9.67 6.37 -10.57
N PHE A 84 -10.24 7.18 -9.67
CA PHE A 84 -10.20 8.64 -9.79
C PHE A 84 -8.75 9.15 -9.83
N TRP A 85 -7.92 8.76 -8.86
CA TRP A 85 -6.51 9.17 -8.85
C TRP A 85 -5.71 8.57 -10.01
N SER A 86 -5.99 7.32 -10.39
CA SER A 86 -5.37 6.71 -11.57
C SER A 86 -5.67 7.51 -12.85
N PHE A 87 -6.89 8.01 -12.98
CA PHE A 87 -7.26 8.90 -14.10
C PHE A 87 -6.48 10.23 -14.05
N VAL A 88 -6.36 10.85 -12.86
CA VAL A 88 -5.58 12.08 -12.67
C VAL A 88 -4.12 11.89 -13.06
N TYR A 89 -3.53 10.71 -12.77
CA TYR A 89 -2.15 10.39 -13.12
C TYR A 89 -1.94 9.83 -14.54
N LEU A 90 -2.98 9.71 -15.34
CA LEU A 90 -2.90 9.18 -16.71
C LEU A 90 -1.93 9.96 -17.62
N PRO A 91 -1.86 11.31 -17.57
CA PRO A 91 -0.84 12.06 -18.32
C PRO A 91 0.60 11.71 -17.91
N TYR A 92 0.84 11.48 -16.61
CA TYR A 92 2.15 11.06 -16.12
C TYR A 92 2.51 9.66 -16.63
N ALA A 93 1.56 8.72 -16.62
CA ALA A 93 1.74 7.39 -17.17
C ALA A 93 2.05 7.43 -18.68
N TRP A 94 1.43 8.34 -19.42
CA TRP A 94 1.72 8.55 -20.84
C TRP A 94 3.17 9.04 -21.05
N LEU A 95 3.63 10.02 -20.27
CA LEU A 95 5.01 10.51 -20.34
C LEU A 95 6.02 9.41 -20.02
N PHE A 96 5.75 8.61 -18.97
CA PHE A 96 6.58 7.48 -18.61
C PHE A 96 6.62 6.42 -19.72
N PHE A 97 5.47 6.05 -20.27
CA PHE A 97 5.38 5.08 -21.36
C PHE A 97 6.15 5.56 -22.60
N SER A 98 6.03 6.85 -22.94
CA SER A 98 6.73 7.45 -24.08
C SER A 98 8.25 7.41 -23.88
N SER A 99 8.74 7.52 -22.66
CA SER A 99 10.17 7.43 -22.36
C SER A 99 10.74 6.02 -22.55
N LEU A 100 9.90 4.99 -22.56
CA LEU A 100 10.30 3.60 -22.81
C LEU A 100 10.47 3.28 -24.30
N HIS A 101 10.15 4.22 -25.20
CA HIS A 101 10.21 4.05 -26.68
C HIS A 101 9.41 2.85 -27.19
N LEU A 102 8.36 2.45 -26.47
CA LEU A 102 7.50 1.34 -26.86
C LEU A 102 6.45 1.77 -27.90
N PRO A 103 6.00 0.85 -28.76
CA PRO A 103 4.95 1.15 -29.72
C PRO A 103 3.65 1.63 -29.05
N VAL A 104 3.05 2.68 -29.57
CA VAL A 104 1.87 3.35 -28.98
C VAL A 104 0.68 2.42 -28.80
N TYR A 105 0.52 1.41 -29.67
CA TYR A 105 -0.57 0.43 -29.56
C TYR A 105 -0.48 -0.45 -28.30
N LEU A 106 0.69 -0.52 -27.63
CA LEU A 106 0.87 -1.21 -26.35
C LEU A 106 0.44 -0.38 -25.13
N PHE A 107 0.20 0.93 -25.31
CA PHE A 107 -0.17 1.81 -24.22
C PHE A 107 -1.43 1.35 -23.43
N PRO A 108 -2.54 0.93 -24.08
CA PRO A 108 -3.70 0.42 -23.34
C PRO A 108 -3.39 -0.82 -22.50
N ALA A 109 -2.56 -1.73 -23.01
CA ALA A 109 -2.12 -2.90 -22.24
C ALA A 109 -1.22 -2.50 -21.07
N GLY A 110 -0.31 -1.54 -21.26
CA GLY A 110 0.51 -0.95 -20.21
C GLY A 110 -0.32 -0.31 -19.11
N VAL A 111 -1.37 0.43 -19.47
CA VAL A 111 -2.32 1.02 -18.50
C VAL A 111 -3.04 -0.07 -17.69
N LEU A 112 -3.51 -1.15 -18.33
CA LEU A 112 -4.16 -2.26 -17.62
C LEU A 112 -3.20 -2.96 -16.63
N ILE A 113 -1.96 -3.21 -17.03
CA ILE A 113 -0.94 -3.81 -16.18
C ILE A 113 -0.64 -2.86 -15.00
N ALA A 114 -0.47 -1.56 -15.27
CA ALA A 114 -0.24 -0.56 -14.24
C ALA A 114 -1.40 -0.50 -13.24
N LEU A 115 -2.66 -0.51 -13.70
CA LEU A 115 -3.84 -0.49 -12.84
C LEU A 115 -3.93 -1.72 -11.92
N ILE A 116 -3.52 -2.90 -12.39
CA ILE A 116 -3.67 -4.14 -11.62
C ILE A 116 -2.47 -4.36 -10.68
N TYR A 117 -1.27 -4.01 -11.12
CA TYR A 117 -0.02 -4.43 -10.48
C TYR A 117 0.75 -3.30 -9.81
N LEU A 118 0.99 -2.18 -10.52
CA LEU A 118 1.94 -1.15 -10.12
C LEU A 118 1.27 0.12 -9.60
N GLY A 119 -0.01 0.34 -9.91
CA GLY A 119 -0.62 1.65 -9.84
C GLY A 119 -0.20 2.55 -10.99
N MET A 120 -1.03 3.52 -11.36
CA MET A 120 -0.74 4.50 -12.43
C MET A 120 0.38 5.47 -12.06
N CYS A 121 0.73 5.56 -10.80
CA CYS A 121 1.86 6.28 -10.25
C CYS A 121 2.48 5.43 -9.15
N TYR A 122 3.79 5.55 -8.98
CA TYR A 122 4.55 4.82 -7.97
C TYR A 122 3.93 4.88 -6.57
N GLN A 123 3.31 6.01 -6.19
CA GLN A 123 2.68 6.15 -4.87
C GLN A 123 1.39 5.33 -4.72
N LEU A 124 0.75 4.90 -5.80
CA LEU A 124 -0.54 4.21 -5.77
C LEU A 124 -0.42 2.68 -5.68
N TRP A 125 0.78 2.11 -5.79
CA TRP A 125 1.01 0.67 -5.80
C TRP A 125 0.44 -0.08 -4.58
N TYR A 126 0.39 0.58 -3.43
CA TYR A 126 -0.09 -0.05 -2.20
C TYR A 126 -1.60 -0.33 -2.23
N ILE A 127 -2.38 0.39 -3.04
CA ILE A 127 -3.84 0.21 -3.10
C ILE A 127 -4.21 -1.12 -3.78
N PRO A 128 -3.73 -1.46 -4.99
CA PRO A 128 -3.98 -2.77 -5.57
C PRO A 128 -3.39 -3.91 -4.71
N ALA A 129 -2.21 -3.74 -4.13
CA ALA A 129 -1.64 -4.72 -3.20
C ALA A 129 -2.53 -4.95 -1.96
N PHE A 130 -3.06 -3.87 -1.36
CA PHE A 130 -3.99 -3.95 -0.23
C PHE A 130 -5.30 -4.63 -0.62
N LEU A 131 -5.89 -4.30 -1.76
CA LEU A 131 -7.13 -4.92 -2.26
C LEU A 131 -6.95 -6.42 -2.50
N LEU A 132 -5.85 -6.80 -3.15
CA LEU A 132 -5.49 -8.21 -3.39
C LEU A 132 -5.27 -8.96 -2.06
N GLY A 133 -4.49 -8.39 -1.15
CA GLY A 133 -4.25 -8.96 0.17
C GLY A 133 -5.54 -9.16 0.96
N LEU A 134 -6.44 -8.18 0.93
CA LEU A 134 -7.73 -8.25 1.59
C LEU A 134 -8.62 -9.36 1.00
N PHE A 135 -8.63 -9.49 -0.32
CA PHE A 135 -9.35 -10.55 -1.01
C PHE A 135 -8.80 -11.94 -0.62
N LEU A 136 -7.49 -12.12 -0.68
CA LEU A 136 -6.83 -13.39 -0.34
C LEU A 136 -7.06 -13.78 1.13
N VAL A 137 -6.86 -12.85 2.06
CA VAL A 137 -7.09 -13.09 3.50
C VAL A 137 -8.56 -13.46 3.75
N ASN A 138 -9.51 -12.76 3.14
CA ASN A 138 -10.93 -13.09 3.30
C ASN A 138 -11.28 -14.50 2.78
N GLN A 139 -10.66 -14.93 1.67
CA GLN A 139 -10.84 -16.30 1.15
C GLN A 139 -10.19 -17.35 2.04
N LEU A 140 -8.98 -17.08 2.55
CA LEU A 140 -8.27 -17.98 3.46
C LEU A 140 -9.05 -18.14 4.78
N VAL A 141 -9.52 -17.03 5.38
CA VAL A 141 -10.32 -17.07 6.62
C VAL A 141 -11.60 -17.91 6.44
N LYS A 142 -12.27 -17.78 5.30
CA LYS A 142 -13.48 -18.55 5.01
C LYS A 142 -13.20 -20.05 4.84
N ARG A 143 -12.05 -20.43 4.29
CA ARG A 143 -11.71 -21.83 3.99
C ARG A 143 -10.99 -22.53 5.13
N LEU A 144 -10.07 -21.85 5.79
CA LEU A 144 -9.12 -22.43 6.75
C LEU A 144 -9.36 -21.95 8.19
N GLY A 145 -10.19 -20.91 8.35
CA GLY A 145 -10.37 -20.25 9.63
C GLY A 145 -9.24 -19.26 9.98
N MET A 146 -9.44 -18.54 11.09
CA MET A 146 -8.61 -17.38 11.44
C MET A 146 -7.18 -17.79 11.88
N VAL A 147 -7.06 -18.91 12.62
CA VAL A 147 -5.76 -19.38 13.15
C VAL A 147 -4.82 -19.80 12.02
N TRP A 148 -5.28 -20.65 11.12
CA TRP A 148 -4.48 -21.11 9.99
C TRP A 148 -4.13 -19.98 9.02
N THR A 149 -5.06 -19.08 8.80
CA THR A 149 -4.77 -17.86 7.99
C THR A 149 -3.68 -17.03 8.65
N GLY A 150 -3.72 -16.85 9.97
CA GLY A 150 -2.69 -16.13 10.71
C GLY A 150 -1.31 -16.81 10.59
N LEU A 151 -1.24 -18.13 10.71
CA LEU A 151 0.00 -18.88 10.52
C LEU A 151 0.57 -18.74 9.11
N ILE A 152 -0.27 -18.91 8.09
CA ILE A 152 0.15 -18.79 6.68
C ILE A 152 0.67 -17.38 6.40
N THR A 153 -0.06 -16.34 6.82
CA THR A 153 0.38 -14.96 6.59
C THR A 153 1.66 -14.63 7.36
N PHE A 154 1.84 -15.17 8.56
CA PHE A 154 3.08 -15.03 9.32
C PHE A 154 4.26 -15.72 8.62
N LEU A 155 4.09 -16.93 8.11
CA LEU A 155 5.13 -17.65 7.38
C LEU A 155 5.52 -16.92 6.08
N LEU A 156 4.53 -16.40 5.34
CA LEU A 156 4.79 -15.60 4.14
C LEU A 156 5.54 -14.29 4.48
N TYR A 157 5.21 -13.67 5.60
CA TYR A 157 5.94 -12.49 6.09
C TYR A 157 7.40 -12.83 6.43
N CYS A 158 7.64 -13.93 7.15
CA CYS A 158 8.99 -14.40 7.47
C CYS A 158 9.79 -14.72 6.19
N TRP A 159 9.16 -15.37 5.22
CA TRP A 159 9.78 -15.64 3.92
C TRP A 159 10.20 -14.34 3.20
N GLY A 160 9.32 -13.35 3.13
CA GLY A 160 9.64 -12.05 2.53
C GLY A 160 10.77 -11.30 3.25
N LEU A 161 10.88 -11.44 4.58
CA LEU A 161 12.00 -10.89 5.33
C LEU A 161 13.33 -11.56 4.95
N ILE A 162 13.36 -12.88 4.83
CA ILE A 162 14.55 -13.66 4.45
C ILE A 162 15.00 -13.26 3.04
N GLU A 163 14.08 -13.18 2.08
CA GLU A 163 14.37 -12.79 0.72
C GLU A 163 14.93 -11.34 0.64
N THR A 164 14.32 -10.41 1.36
CA THR A 164 14.79 -9.02 1.43
C THR A 164 16.20 -8.94 2.03
N TYR A 165 16.48 -9.74 3.07
CA TYR A 165 17.78 -9.74 3.73
C TYR A 165 18.86 -10.40 2.85
N SER A 166 18.55 -11.50 2.16
CA SER A 166 19.48 -12.16 1.23
C SER A 166 19.85 -11.26 0.06
N ALA A 167 18.86 -10.57 -0.54
CA ALA A 167 19.11 -9.61 -1.60
C ALA A 167 20.01 -8.44 -1.15
N TYR A 168 19.88 -8.00 0.11
CA TYR A 168 20.76 -6.97 0.69
C TYR A 168 22.21 -7.46 0.85
N LEU A 169 22.41 -8.72 1.30
CA LEU A 169 23.73 -9.31 1.45
C LEU A 169 24.44 -9.50 0.10
N ASP A 170 23.72 -9.93 -0.94
CA ASP A 170 24.27 -10.11 -2.27
C ASP A 170 24.76 -8.79 -2.87
N THR A 171 24.02 -7.69 -2.64
CA THR A 171 24.44 -6.36 -3.10
C THR A 171 25.65 -5.81 -2.33
N THR A 172 25.81 -6.15 -1.05
CA THR A 172 26.97 -5.73 -0.24
C THR A 172 28.21 -6.57 -0.48
N SER A 173 28.09 -7.78 -1.02
CA SER A 173 29.22 -8.65 -1.39
C SER A 173 29.85 -8.28 -2.73
N LEU A 174 29.21 -7.42 -3.52
CA LEU A 174 29.70 -6.94 -4.83
C LEU A 174 30.40 -5.57 -4.77
N LEU A 175 30.50 -4.94 -3.59
CA LEU A 175 31.22 -3.70 -3.31
C LEU A 175 32.49 -3.96 -2.50
#